data_118723da1cf280d6e313b2b157bfc468
#
_entry.id   118723da1cf280d6e313b2b157bfc468
#
_cell.length_a   1.000
_cell.length_b   1.000
_cell.length_c   1.000
_cell.angle_alpha   90.00
_cell.angle_beta   90.00
_cell.angle_gamma   90.00
#
_symmetry.space_group_name_H-M   'P 1'
#
loop_
_entity.id
_entity.type
_entity.pdbx_description
1 polymer ?
#
loop_
_entity_poly.entity_id
_entity_poly.type
_entity_poly.pdbx_seq_one_letter_code
_entity_poly.pdbx_strand_id
1 'polypeptide(L)'
;MMVVGAGAASYDDFSDKDKIVNKEAVQMLVELGVINGKDTGDFDPTGIVTRAEMAKMICVVLNGGKDPSLGSTVTNSYTDTVGHWASGYIEYCTQLGIVAGDGAGKFNPDATVTGSEAAKMLLVAMGYKSEVEGFTGSNWAIAVNVRANQKGLYSDLSISVDEGLTRDSAAQMVYNALDAGVVSYDYTLVTDGSTISSSPTLIDNNNKTLLEDKFNAVKVEGVVVANEFANLSSTSTNSDYAKGVVGSALDEGKTKVVITNGDDQKVYTLSLIHI
;
A
#
# COMPACT_ATOMS: atom_id res chain seq x y z
N MET A 1 -8.09 6.18 -20.54
CA MET A 1 -7.82 7.63 -20.55
C MET A 1 -7.83 8.07 -19.09
N MET A 2 -6.65 8.11 -18.48
CA MET A 2 -6.51 8.64 -17.12
C MET A 2 -6.45 10.17 -17.23
N VAL A 3 -7.42 10.85 -16.65
CA VAL A 3 -7.33 12.29 -16.46
C VAL A 3 -6.35 12.51 -15.31
N VAL A 4 -5.15 12.93 -15.61
CA VAL A 4 -4.23 13.46 -14.62
C VAL A 4 -4.86 14.76 -14.14
N GLY A 5 -5.41 14.76 -12.92
CA GLY A 5 -5.90 15.97 -12.27
C GLY A 5 -4.75 16.95 -12.15
N ALA A 6 -4.96 18.17 -12.61
CA ALA A 6 -4.00 19.25 -12.46
C ALA A 6 -3.65 19.41 -10.98
N GLY A 7 -2.39 19.11 -10.61
CA GLY A 7 -1.87 19.34 -9.28
C GLY A 7 -1.28 18.15 -8.52
N ALA A 8 -1.22 16.94 -9.10
CA ALA A 8 -0.46 15.86 -8.47
C ALA A 8 1.04 16.18 -8.61
N ALA A 9 1.74 16.29 -7.48
CA ALA A 9 3.20 16.41 -7.49
C ALA A 9 3.80 15.17 -8.15
N SER A 10 4.78 15.36 -9.01
CA SER A 10 5.61 14.27 -9.50
C SER A 10 6.74 14.01 -8.48
N TYR A 11 7.20 12.77 -8.39
CA TYR A 11 8.41 12.44 -7.62
C TYR A 11 9.60 13.34 -8.00
N ASP A 12 9.72 13.64 -9.29
CA ASP A 12 10.82 14.46 -9.81
C ASP A 12 10.77 15.92 -9.36
N ASP A 13 9.62 16.41 -8.92
CA ASP A 13 9.45 17.78 -8.44
C ASP A 13 9.96 17.98 -7.01
N PHE A 14 10.25 16.91 -6.25
CA PHE A 14 10.73 17.05 -4.89
C PHE A 14 12.15 17.60 -4.83
N SER A 15 12.32 18.73 -4.14
CA SER A 15 13.61 19.42 -3.97
C SER A 15 14.64 18.59 -3.21
N ASP A 16 14.21 17.61 -2.43
CA ASP A 16 15.03 16.73 -1.60
C ASP A 16 15.01 15.27 -2.04
N LYS A 17 14.59 14.98 -3.28
CA LYS A 17 14.49 13.61 -3.82
C LYS A 17 15.76 12.79 -3.69
N ASP A 18 16.93 13.44 -3.72
CA ASP A 18 18.22 12.75 -3.57
C ASP A 18 18.44 12.18 -2.16
N LYS A 19 17.67 12.64 -1.17
CA LYS A 19 17.72 12.17 0.21
C LYS A 19 16.76 11.00 0.46
N ILE A 20 15.87 10.71 -0.48
CA ILE A 20 14.92 9.60 -0.40
C ILE A 20 15.68 8.29 -0.58
N VAL A 21 15.59 7.40 0.38
CA VAL A 21 16.24 6.07 0.36
C VAL A 21 15.36 5.08 -0.41
N ASN A 22 14.08 5.03 -0.08
CA ASN A 22 13.10 4.10 -0.66
C ASN A 22 12.43 4.71 -1.91
N LYS A 23 13.24 4.99 -2.94
CA LYS A 23 12.83 5.76 -4.13
C LYS A 23 11.67 5.13 -4.87
N GLU A 24 11.71 3.81 -5.11
CA GLU A 24 10.64 3.08 -5.83
C GLU A 24 9.31 3.19 -5.08
N ALA A 25 9.33 3.00 -3.76
CA ALA A 25 8.14 3.10 -2.93
C ALA A 25 7.54 4.51 -2.95
N VAL A 26 8.37 5.53 -2.77
CA VAL A 26 7.91 6.93 -2.76
C VAL A 26 7.36 7.31 -4.13
N GLN A 27 8.08 6.98 -5.23
CA GLN A 27 7.64 7.25 -6.58
C GLN A 27 6.28 6.61 -6.87
N MET A 28 6.14 5.31 -6.60
CA MET A 28 4.89 4.59 -6.85
C MET A 28 3.73 5.17 -6.04
N LEU A 29 3.93 5.48 -4.76
CA LEU A 29 2.87 6.02 -3.92
C LEU A 29 2.45 7.44 -4.32
N VAL A 30 3.38 8.24 -4.84
CA VAL A 30 3.08 9.56 -5.42
C VAL A 30 2.25 9.39 -6.69
N GLU A 31 2.65 8.51 -7.60
CA GLU A 31 1.93 8.21 -8.85
C GLU A 31 0.53 7.64 -8.59
N LEU A 32 0.38 6.83 -7.55
CA LEU A 32 -0.91 6.31 -7.11
C LEU A 32 -1.76 7.34 -6.33
N GLY A 33 -1.22 8.54 -6.06
CA GLY A 33 -1.92 9.59 -5.32
C GLY A 33 -2.06 9.33 -3.82
N VAL A 34 -1.33 8.34 -3.26
CA VAL A 34 -1.41 7.96 -1.85
C VAL A 34 -0.68 8.96 -0.96
N ILE A 35 0.46 9.46 -1.42
CA ILE A 35 1.27 10.46 -0.72
C ILE A 35 1.56 11.65 -1.63
N ASN A 36 1.76 12.81 -1.01
CA ASN A 36 2.17 14.03 -1.68
C ASN A 36 3.37 14.65 -0.95
N GLY A 37 4.07 15.54 -1.62
CA GLY A 37 5.04 16.42 -0.98
C GLY A 37 4.37 17.41 -0.04
N LYS A 38 5.20 18.17 0.64
CA LYS A 38 4.79 19.32 1.44
C LYS A 38 4.56 20.56 0.56
N ASP A 39 3.85 21.55 1.08
CA ASP A 39 3.62 22.84 0.38
C ASP A 39 4.93 23.56 0.07
N THR A 40 6.01 23.20 0.73
CA THR A 40 7.38 23.69 0.50
C THR A 40 8.07 23.07 -0.71
N GLY A 41 7.46 22.05 -1.35
CA GLY A 41 7.99 21.36 -2.52
C GLY A 41 9.00 20.26 -2.20
N ASP A 42 9.15 19.89 -0.92
CA ASP A 42 9.97 18.77 -0.46
C ASP A 42 9.11 17.56 -0.07
N PHE A 43 9.69 16.39 -0.07
CA PHE A 43 9.09 15.17 0.46
C PHE A 43 9.30 15.05 1.97
N ASP A 44 10.43 15.55 2.49
CA ASP A 44 10.89 15.42 3.87
C ASP A 44 11.02 13.95 4.32
N PRO A 45 11.94 13.16 3.72
CA PRO A 45 12.05 11.71 3.96
C PRO A 45 12.34 11.36 5.42
N THR A 46 12.99 12.26 6.18
CA THR A 46 13.34 12.08 7.59
C THR A 46 12.27 12.60 8.56
N GLY A 47 11.30 13.32 8.06
CA GLY A 47 10.17 13.80 8.87
C GLY A 47 9.41 12.61 9.49
N ILE A 48 8.97 12.79 10.73
CA ILE A 48 8.27 11.74 11.47
C ILE A 48 6.77 11.78 11.13
N VAL A 49 6.19 10.60 10.88
CA VAL A 49 4.76 10.45 10.57
C VAL A 49 3.94 10.39 11.84
N THR A 50 2.86 11.16 11.87
CA THR A 50 1.87 11.12 12.95
C THR A 50 0.83 10.01 12.72
N ARG A 51 0.13 9.63 13.79
CA ARG A 51 -0.98 8.67 13.75
C ARG A 51 -2.11 9.15 12.82
N ALA A 52 -2.37 10.47 12.79
CA ALA A 52 -3.35 11.09 11.91
C ALA A 52 -2.94 11.01 10.43
N GLU A 53 -1.68 11.29 10.11
CA GLU A 53 -1.17 11.18 8.75
C GLU A 53 -1.21 9.73 8.24
N MET A 54 -0.85 8.76 9.08
CA MET A 54 -0.95 7.36 8.71
C MET A 54 -2.41 6.93 8.45
N ALA A 55 -3.36 7.38 9.28
CA ALA A 55 -4.79 7.12 9.06
C ALA A 55 -5.26 7.70 7.72
N LYS A 56 -4.84 8.92 7.37
CA LYS A 56 -5.15 9.52 6.06
C LYS A 56 -4.58 8.70 4.91
N MET A 57 -3.30 8.31 4.97
CA MET A 57 -2.67 7.49 3.93
C MET A 57 -3.46 6.19 3.68
N ILE A 58 -3.88 5.51 4.74
CA ILE A 58 -4.67 4.28 4.63
C ILE A 58 -6.04 4.55 4.02
N CYS A 59 -6.72 5.62 4.40
CA CYS A 59 -7.99 5.99 3.78
C CYS A 59 -7.84 6.22 2.27
N VAL A 60 -6.76 6.87 1.85
CA VAL A 60 -6.48 7.09 0.43
C VAL A 60 -6.18 5.78 -0.30
N VAL A 61 -5.39 4.88 0.31
CA VAL A 61 -5.16 3.52 -0.22
C VAL A 61 -6.47 2.77 -0.41
N LEU A 62 -7.31 2.72 0.61
CA LEU A 62 -8.60 2.02 0.57
C LEU A 62 -9.57 2.61 -0.45
N ASN A 63 -9.40 3.87 -0.81
CA ASN A 63 -10.18 4.59 -1.83
C ASN A 63 -9.50 4.65 -3.22
N GLY A 64 -8.53 3.78 -3.48
CA GLY A 64 -7.88 3.63 -4.79
C GLY A 64 -7.06 4.86 -5.21
N GLY A 65 -6.33 5.47 -4.28
CA GLY A 65 -5.46 6.61 -4.53
C GLY A 65 -6.17 7.97 -4.58
N LYS A 66 -7.47 8.00 -4.33
CA LYS A 66 -8.25 9.26 -4.30
C LYS A 66 -8.46 9.67 -2.86
N ASP A 67 -8.09 10.90 -2.51
CA ASP A 67 -8.43 11.47 -1.22
C ASP A 67 -9.97 11.53 -1.09
N PRO A 68 -10.57 10.80 -0.14
CA PRO A 68 -12.03 10.81 0.05
C PRO A 68 -12.53 12.14 0.60
N SER A 69 -11.62 13.11 0.88
CA SER A 69 -11.94 14.44 1.41
C SER A 69 -12.83 14.39 2.64
N LEU A 70 -12.56 13.44 3.52
CA LEU A 70 -13.25 13.25 4.79
C LEU A 70 -12.85 14.39 5.75
N GLY A 71 -13.47 15.52 5.65
CA GLY A 71 -13.22 16.65 6.53
C GLY A 71 -13.48 16.36 8.01
N SER A 72 -13.59 17.39 8.82
CA SER A 72 -13.99 17.23 10.21
C SER A 72 -15.43 16.71 10.29
N THR A 73 -15.63 15.59 10.95
CA THR A 73 -16.96 15.00 11.14
C THR A 73 -17.64 15.55 12.39
N VAL A 74 -18.97 15.42 12.41
CA VAL A 74 -19.79 15.84 13.54
C VAL A 74 -19.75 14.80 14.67
N THR A 75 -19.45 13.55 14.33
CA THR A 75 -19.36 12.43 15.30
C THR A 75 -17.91 12.02 15.43
N ASN A 76 -17.38 12.05 16.63
CA ASN A 76 -16.00 11.68 16.93
C ASN A 76 -16.00 10.64 18.03
N SER A 77 -15.35 9.51 17.77
CA SER A 77 -15.13 8.43 18.75
C SER A 77 -14.16 8.85 19.86
N TYR A 78 -13.36 9.90 19.63
CA TYR A 78 -12.33 10.38 20.55
C TYR A 78 -12.48 11.87 20.84
N THR A 79 -12.18 12.25 22.07
CA THR A 79 -12.35 13.64 22.55
C THR A 79 -11.34 14.60 21.97
N ASP A 80 -10.14 14.13 21.62
CA ASP A 80 -9.02 14.92 21.12
C ASP A 80 -9.01 15.02 19.58
N THR A 81 -9.97 14.41 18.91
CA THR A 81 -10.13 14.53 17.44
C THR A 81 -11.16 15.57 17.02
N VAL A 82 -11.91 16.13 18.00
CA VAL A 82 -12.91 17.15 17.71
C VAL A 82 -12.25 18.40 17.14
N GLY A 83 -12.64 18.78 15.92
CA GLY A 83 -12.05 19.91 15.20
C GLY A 83 -10.67 19.67 14.61
N HIS A 84 -10.09 18.48 14.81
CA HIS A 84 -8.84 18.11 14.18
C HIS A 84 -9.04 17.88 12.67
N TRP A 85 -8.08 18.30 11.85
CA TRP A 85 -8.15 18.19 10.38
C TRP A 85 -8.38 16.75 9.89
N ALA A 86 -7.85 15.76 10.61
CA ALA A 86 -7.95 14.35 10.26
C ALA A 86 -9.11 13.62 10.92
N SER A 87 -10.03 14.32 11.62
CA SER A 87 -11.08 13.65 12.39
C SER A 87 -11.93 12.68 11.55
N GLY A 88 -12.25 13.03 10.31
CA GLY A 88 -12.99 12.16 9.40
C GLY A 88 -12.23 10.89 9.01
N TYR A 89 -10.94 11.01 8.74
CA TYR A 89 -10.09 9.86 8.41
C TYR A 89 -9.92 8.92 9.61
N ILE A 90 -9.73 9.50 10.80
CA ILE A 90 -9.62 8.74 12.05
C ILE A 90 -10.92 8.01 12.34
N GLU A 91 -12.06 8.68 12.23
CA GLU A 91 -13.38 8.07 12.45
C GLU A 91 -13.64 6.93 11.46
N TYR A 92 -13.35 7.12 10.18
CA TYR A 92 -13.47 6.07 9.17
C TYR A 92 -12.60 4.85 9.50
N CYS A 93 -11.31 5.07 9.83
CA CYS A 93 -10.42 3.98 10.25
C CYS A 93 -10.88 3.30 11.55
N THR A 94 -11.50 4.04 12.46
CA THR A 94 -12.08 3.50 13.70
C THR A 94 -13.24 2.57 13.42
N GLN A 95 -14.16 2.98 12.54
CA GLN A 95 -15.32 2.17 12.15
C GLN A 95 -14.91 0.88 11.45
N LEU A 96 -13.79 0.89 10.72
CA LEU A 96 -13.22 -0.31 10.10
C LEU A 96 -12.35 -1.15 11.06
N GLY A 97 -12.15 -0.70 12.31
CA GLY A 97 -11.28 -1.37 13.27
C GLY A 97 -9.79 -1.27 12.97
N ILE A 98 -9.39 -0.39 12.03
CA ILE A 98 -7.99 -0.19 11.63
C ILE A 98 -7.21 0.51 12.73
N VAL A 99 -7.84 1.47 13.40
CA VAL A 99 -7.24 2.20 14.51
C VAL A 99 -8.06 2.03 15.78
N ALA A 100 -7.37 2.19 16.91
CA ALA A 100 -7.99 2.25 18.24
C ALA A 100 -7.37 3.39 19.05
N GLY A 101 -8.11 3.91 20.00
CA GLY A 101 -7.62 4.89 20.96
C GLY A 101 -6.82 4.24 22.09
N ASP A 102 -6.46 5.08 23.04
CA ASP A 102 -5.65 4.74 24.22
C ASP A 102 -6.42 4.02 25.34
N GLY A 103 -7.71 3.77 25.14
CA GLY A 103 -8.60 3.20 26.16
C GLY A 103 -9.15 4.24 27.15
N ALA A 104 -8.67 5.49 27.12
CA ALA A 104 -9.14 6.61 27.94
C ALA A 104 -9.94 7.65 27.13
N GLY A 105 -10.36 7.29 25.93
CA GLY A 105 -11.19 8.13 25.05
C GLY A 105 -10.40 9.12 24.19
N LYS A 106 -9.10 8.91 24.00
CA LYS A 106 -8.24 9.70 23.12
C LYS A 106 -7.63 8.85 22.04
N PHE A 107 -7.41 9.47 20.88
CA PHE A 107 -6.69 8.89 19.76
C PHE A 107 -5.21 9.29 19.71
N ASN A 108 -4.88 10.48 20.23
CA ASN A 108 -3.58 11.12 20.14
C ASN A 108 -3.14 11.34 18.67
N PRO A 109 -3.88 12.15 17.89
CA PRO A 109 -3.68 12.29 16.44
C PRO A 109 -2.29 12.78 16.03
N ASP A 110 -1.72 13.70 16.79
CA ASP A 110 -0.41 14.29 16.54
C ASP A 110 0.75 13.49 17.15
N ALA A 111 0.47 12.42 17.87
CA ALA A 111 1.51 11.53 18.34
C ALA A 111 2.17 10.78 17.18
N THR A 112 3.45 10.53 17.31
CA THR A 112 4.21 9.71 16.36
C THR A 112 3.62 8.31 16.24
N VAL A 113 3.48 7.80 15.02
CA VAL A 113 3.12 6.39 14.79
C VAL A 113 4.38 5.52 14.84
N THR A 114 4.34 4.45 15.63
CA THR A 114 5.43 3.47 15.68
C THR A 114 5.32 2.44 14.56
N GLY A 115 6.42 1.71 14.29
CA GLY A 115 6.42 0.62 13.31
C GLY A 115 5.38 -0.44 13.58
N SER A 116 5.23 -0.85 14.85
CA SER A 116 4.21 -1.82 15.27
C SER A 116 2.78 -1.29 15.11
N GLU A 117 2.53 -0.03 15.41
CA GLU A 117 1.21 0.59 15.21
C GLU A 117 0.85 0.69 13.73
N ALA A 118 1.78 1.17 12.89
CA ALA A 118 1.57 1.24 11.45
C ALA A 118 1.35 -0.16 10.84
N ALA A 119 2.12 -1.16 11.27
CA ALA A 119 1.93 -2.53 10.82
C ALA A 119 0.54 -3.07 11.17
N LYS A 120 0.05 -2.83 12.40
CA LYS A 120 -1.32 -3.19 12.79
C LYS A 120 -2.35 -2.53 11.88
N MET A 121 -2.22 -1.23 11.64
CA MET A 121 -3.14 -0.49 10.78
C MET A 121 -3.17 -1.07 9.36
N LEU A 122 -2.02 -1.38 8.78
CA LEU A 122 -1.90 -1.97 7.45
C LEU A 122 -2.47 -3.39 7.40
N LEU A 123 -2.15 -4.25 8.36
CA LEU A 123 -2.70 -5.61 8.43
C LEU A 123 -4.22 -5.61 8.48
N VAL A 124 -4.83 -4.73 9.29
CA VAL A 124 -6.29 -4.63 9.35
C VAL A 124 -6.86 -4.09 8.03
N ALA A 125 -6.19 -3.14 7.39
CA ALA A 125 -6.57 -2.67 6.05
C ALA A 125 -6.50 -3.77 4.98
N MET A 126 -5.60 -4.76 5.15
CA MET A 126 -5.50 -5.96 4.31
C MET A 126 -6.57 -7.03 4.61
N GLY A 127 -7.41 -6.82 5.63
CA GLY A 127 -8.52 -7.71 5.99
C GLY A 127 -8.33 -8.52 7.27
N TYR A 128 -7.20 -8.41 7.97
CA TYR A 128 -6.99 -9.10 9.25
C TYR A 128 -7.93 -8.56 10.33
N LYS A 129 -8.48 -9.46 11.14
CA LYS A 129 -9.36 -9.13 12.27
C LYS A 129 -8.58 -9.13 13.58
N SER A 130 -8.49 -7.98 14.21
CA SER A 130 -7.67 -7.76 15.42
C SER A 130 -7.98 -8.77 16.56
N GLU A 131 -9.24 -9.11 16.75
CA GLU A 131 -9.69 -10.03 17.80
C GLU A 131 -9.30 -11.48 17.49
N VAL A 132 -9.27 -11.86 16.21
CA VAL A 132 -8.93 -13.22 15.76
C VAL A 132 -7.43 -13.44 15.80
N GLU A 133 -6.68 -12.44 15.39
CA GLU A 133 -5.23 -12.51 15.22
C GLU A 133 -4.44 -12.16 16.50
N GLY A 134 -5.13 -11.80 17.57
CA GLY A 134 -4.46 -11.40 18.82
C GLY A 134 -3.80 -10.02 18.75
N PHE A 135 -4.29 -9.12 17.86
CA PHE A 135 -3.79 -7.75 17.75
C PHE A 135 -4.37 -6.82 18.83
N THR A 136 -4.84 -7.41 19.93
CA THR A 136 -5.41 -6.73 21.11
C THR A 136 -4.78 -7.24 22.39
N GLY A 137 -5.03 -6.55 23.52
CA GLY A 137 -4.46 -6.93 24.83
C GLY A 137 -2.97 -6.62 24.95
N SER A 138 -2.32 -7.12 26.01
CA SER A 138 -0.94 -6.75 26.37
C SER A 138 0.14 -7.20 25.39
N ASN A 139 -0.11 -8.26 24.63
CA ASN A 139 0.87 -8.86 23.70
C ASN A 139 0.58 -8.51 22.24
N TRP A 140 -0.28 -7.55 21.97
CA TRP A 140 -0.71 -7.19 20.63
C TRP A 140 0.45 -6.92 19.66
N ALA A 141 1.48 -6.20 20.12
CA ALA A 141 2.61 -5.83 19.29
C ALA A 141 3.42 -7.05 18.84
N ILE A 142 3.56 -8.07 19.68
CA ILE A 142 4.24 -9.32 19.31
C ILE A 142 3.47 -10.02 18.17
N ALA A 143 2.16 -10.18 18.32
CA ALA A 143 1.32 -10.82 17.32
C ALA A 143 1.34 -10.04 15.99
N VAL A 144 1.23 -8.72 16.05
CA VAL A 144 1.33 -7.83 14.89
C VAL A 144 2.67 -7.98 14.18
N ASN A 145 3.79 -7.88 14.92
CA ASN A 145 5.12 -7.92 14.30
C ASN A 145 5.45 -9.29 13.68
N VAL A 146 4.97 -10.38 14.28
CA VAL A 146 5.07 -11.71 13.67
C VAL A 146 4.31 -11.77 12.34
N ARG A 147 3.06 -11.29 12.32
CA ARG A 147 2.25 -11.29 11.11
C ARG A 147 2.80 -10.33 10.05
N ALA A 148 3.25 -9.15 10.45
CA ALA A 148 3.87 -8.16 9.56
C ALA A 148 5.12 -8.72 8.86
N ASN A 149 5.98 -9.42 9.59
CA ASN A 149 7.12 -10.12 9.00
C ASN A 149 6.69 -11.20 7.99
N GLN A 150 5.69 -12.01 8.34
CA GLN A 150 5.18 -13.06 7.44
C GLN A 150 4.61 -12.50 6.14
N LYS A 151 4.05 -11.29 6.19
CA LYS A 151 3.49 -10.60 5.02
C LYS A 151 4.48 -9.65 4.34
N GLY A 152 5.72 -9.61 4.79
CA GLY A 152 6.77 -8.80 4.17
C GLY A 152 6.62 -7.29 4.39
N LEU A 153 5.82 -6.84 5.37
CA LEU A 153 5.61 -5.40 5.59
C LEU A 153 6.90 -4.66 5.98
N TYR A 154 7.87 -5.38 6.54
CA TYR A 154 9.16 -4.83 6.94
C TYR A 154 10.28 -5.10 5.92
N SER A 155 9.96 -5.64 4.74
CA SER A 155 10.96 -5.87 3.69
C SER A 155 11.61 -4.56 3.28
N ASP A 156 12.91 -4.61 3.04
CA ASP A 156 13.75 -3.47 2.65
C ASP A 156 13.79 -2.32 3.67
N LEU A 157 13.41 -2.60 4.92
CA LEU A 157 13.45 -1.65 6.02
C LEU A 157 14.43 -2.07 7.11
N SER A 158 15.17 -1.09 7.62
CA SER A 158 16.00 -1.22 8.82
C SER A 158 15.48 -0.24 9.87
N ILE A 159 14.42 -0.63 10.57
CA ILE A 159 13.71 0.19 11.56
C ILE A 159 13.64 -0.51 12.92
N SER A 160 13.55 0.27 13.99
CA SER A 160 13.07 -0.20 15.30
C SER A 160 11.53 -0.12 15.30
N VAL A 161 10.86 -1.24 15.47
CA VAL A 161 9.39 -1.31 15.37
C VAL A 161 8.68 -0.55 16.51
N ASP A 162 9.40 -0.23 17.58
CA ASP A 162 8.89 0.50 18.75
C ASP A 162 9.17 2.01 18.65
N GLU A 163 9.92 2.44 17.65
CA GLU A 163 10.22 3.84 17.39
C GLU A 163 9.31 4.43 16.30
N GLY A 164 9.28 5.77 16.25
CA GLY A 164 8.51 6.49 15.27
C GLY A 164 9.01 6.30 13.85
N LEU A 165 8.09 6.11 12.93
CA LEU A 165 8.42 5.98 11.52
C LEU A 165 8.74 7.32 10.88
N THR A 166 9.79 7.34 10.06
CA THR A 166 10.01 8.42 9.11
C THR A 166 9.04 8.32 7.93
N ARG A 167 8.84 9.42 7.22
CA ARG A 167 7.98 9.44 6.01
C ARG A 167 8.49 8.47 4.95
N ASP A 168 9.80 8.35 4.79
CA ASP A 168 10.44 7.40 3.87
C ASP A 168 10.16 5.94 4.26
N SER A 169 10.32 5.60 5.56
CA SER A 169 10.03 4.25 6.05
C SER A 169 8.53 3.92 6.03
N ALA A 170 7.67 4.88 6.33
CA ALA A 170 6.23 4.69 6.22
C ALA A 170 5.79 4.45 4.77
N ALA A 171 6.37 5.18 3.81
CA ALA A 171 6.13 4.94 2.40
C ALA A 171 6.52 3.51 1.99
N GLN A 172 7.69 3.03 2.42
CA GLN A 172 8.11 1.65 2.14
C GLN A 172 7.15 0.63 2.75
N MET A 173 6.69 0.83 3.98
CA MET A 173 5.71 -0.08 4.60
C MET A 173 4.38 -0.12 3.85
N VAL A 174 3.88 1.02 3.40
CA VAL A 174 2.64 1.09 2.60
C VAL A 174 2.84 0.40 1.25
N TYR A 175 3.98 0.64 0.58
CA TYR A 175 4.34 -0.01 -0.67
C TYR A 175 4.37 -1.54 -0.52
N ASN A 176 5.01 -2.06 0.54
CA ASN A 176 5.04 -3.48 0.83
C ASN A 176 3.63 -4.06 1.08
N ALA A 177 2.76 -3.30 1.75
CA ALA A 177 1.38 -3.70 1.98
C ALA A 177 0.56 -3.74 0.69
N LEU A 178 0.82 -2.85 -0.29
CA LEU A 178 0.14 -2.88 -1.58
C LEU A 178 0.43 -4.17 -2.35
N ASP A 179 1.65 -4.69 -2.26
CA ASP A 179 2.07 -5.94 -2.94
C ASP A 179 1.69 -7.21 -2.16
N ALA A 180 1.32 -7.07 -0.90
CA ALA A 180 0.93 -8.18 -0.05
C ALA A 180 -0.50 -8.67 -0.33
N GLY A 181 -0.69 -10.00 -0.24
CA GLY A 181 -2.01 -10.62 -0.42
C GLY A 181 -3.00 -10.23 0.67
N VAL A 182 -4.22 -9.86 0.25
CA VAL A 182 -5.33 -9.60 1.15
C VAL A 182 -5.91 -10.89 1.74
N VAL A 183 -6.60 -10.77 2.87
CA VAL A 183 -7.18 -11.92 3.57
C VAL A 183 -8.67 -11.72 3.82
N SER A 184 -9.35 -12.84 4.04
CA SER A 184 -10.74 -12.90 4.49
C SER A 184 -10.91 -13.99 5.55
N TYR A 185 -12.11 -14.11 6.10
CA TYR A 185 -12.44 -15.16 7.06
C TYR A 185 -13.74 -15.85 6.69
N ASP A 186 -13.69 -17.18 6.69
CA ASP A 186 -14.89 -18.01 6.72
C ASP A 186 -15.25 -18.35 8.16
N TYR A 187 -16.54 -18.47 8.44
CA TYR A 187 -17.06 -18.79 9.75
C TYR A 187 -17.78 -20.14 9.71
N THR A 188 -17.22 -21.11 10.43
CA THR A 188 -17.87 -22.41 10.62
C THR A 188 -18.68 -22.37 11.90
N LEU A 189 -19.96 -22.72 11.83
CA LEU A 189 -20.78 -22.90 13.03
C LEU A 189 -20.43 -24.25 13.68
N VAL A 190 -20.02 -24.17 14.93
CA VAL A 190 -19.72 -25.34 15.76
C VAL A 190 -20.78 -25.44 16.83
N THR A 191 -21.41 -26.60 16.94
CA THR A 191 -22.40 -26.91 17.98
C THR A 191 -21.81 -27.88 19.00
N ASP A 192 -21.82 -27.52 20.25
CA ASP A 192 -21.48 -28.39 21.37
C ASP A 192 -22.73 -28.51 22.27
N GLY A 193 -23.56 -29.50 21.95
CA GLY A 193 -24.80 -29.77 22.69
C GLY A 193 -25.78 -28.61 22.69
N SER A 194 -25.67 -27.73 23.68
CA SER A 194 -26.57 -26.59 23.89
C SER A 194 -26.02 -25.24 23.42
N THR A 195 -24.75 -25.20 23.00
CA THR A 195 -24.08 -23.94 22.62
C THR A 195 -23.74 -23.93 21.15
N ILE A 196 -24.11 -22.85 20.47
CA ILE A 196 -23.67 -22.58 19.09
C ILE A 196 -22.57 -21.55 19.15
N SER A 197 -21.40 -21.89 18.65
CA SER A 197 -20.26 -20.98 18.51
C SER A 197 -19.87 -20.86 17.04
N SER A 198 -19.19 -19.77 16.67
CA SER A 198 -18.60 -19.62 15.35
C SER A 198 -17.09 -19.63 15.46
N SER A 199 -16.43 -20.45 14.66
CA SER A 199 -14.98 -20.49 14.58
C SER A 199 -14.53 -19.81 13.27
N PRO A 200 -13.76 -18.72 13.35
CA PRO A 200 -13.19 -18.08 12.15
C PRO A 200 -12.03 -18.91 11.61
N THR A 201 -12.01 -19.09 10.30
CA THR A 201 -10.89 -19.67 9.56
C THR A 201 -10.33 -18.63 8.61
N LEU A 202 -9.04 -18.32 8.76
CA LEU A 202 -8.34 -17.39 7.88
C LEU A 202 -8.23 -17.96 6.47
N ILE A 203 -8.64 -17.18 5.48
CA ILE A 203 -8.42 -17.44 4.07
C ILE A 203 -7.39 -16.46 3.55
N ASP A 204 -6.23 -16.96 3.20
CA ASP A 204 -5.17 -16.18 2.60
C ASP A 204 -5.36 -16.11 1.08
N ASN A 205 -5.77 -14.95 0.59
CA ASN A 205 -5.99 -14.69 -0.83
C ASN A 205 -4.71 -14.18 -1.49
N ASN A 206 -3.60 -14.91 -1.39
CA ASN A 206 -2.31 -14.52 -1.94
C ASN A 206 -2.32 -14.21 -3.45
N ASN A 207 -3.37 -14.61 -4.15
CA ASN A 207 -3.57 -14.30 -5.56
C ASN A 207 -4.20 -12.93 -5.81
N LYS A 208 -4.59 -12.20 -4.76
CA LYS A 208 -5.18 -10.87 -4.86
C LYS A 208 -4.48 -9.93 -3.88
N THR A 209 -3.69 -9.03 -4.39
CA THR A 209 -2.98 -8.03 -3.59
C THR A 209 -3.89 -6.85 -3.24
N LEU A 210 -3.46 -6.03 -2.28
CA LEU A 210 -4.15 -4.78 -1.96
C LEU A 210 -4.12 -3.80 -3.15
N LEU A 211 -3.02 -3.81 -3.92
CA LEU A 211 -2.88 -3.04 -5.16
C LEU A 211 -3.94 -3.44 -6.19
N GLU A 212 -4.11 -4.75 -6.41
CA GLU A 212 -5.13 -5.25 -7.33
C GLU A 212 -6.55 -4.94 -6.84
N ASP A 213 -6.81 -5.12 -5.54
CA ASP A 213 -8.14 -4.92 -4.95
C ASP A 213 -8.60 -3.47 -4.98
N LYS A 214 -7.71 -2.51 -4.70
CA LYS A 214 -8.06 -1.11 -4.53
C LYS A 214 -7.77 -0.24 -5.75
N PHE A 215 -6.73 -0.56 -6.51
CA PHE A 215 -6.30 0.26 -7.64
C PHE A 215 -6.59 -0.39 -8.99
N ASN A 216 -7.05 -1.64 -9.01
CA ASN A 216 -7.21 -2.46 -10.22
C ASN A 216 -5.91 -2.48 -11.05
N ALA A 217 -4.77 -2.55 -10.36
CA ALA A 217 -3.43 -2.55 -10.90
C ALA A 217 -2.67 -3.80 -10.43
N VAL A 218 -1.70 -4.23 -11.22
CA VAL A 218 -0.84 -5.36 -10.89
C VAL A 218 0.61 -4.94 -11.05
N LYS A 219 1.46 -5.38 -10.12
CA LYS A 219 2.91 -5.29 -10.27
C LYS A 219 3.38 -6.47 -11.10
N VAL A 220 4.17 -6.19 -12.11
CA VAL A 220 4.72 -7.21 -12.98
C VAL A 220 6.20 -6.95 -13.21
N GLU A 221 6.99 -8.00 -13.16
CA GLU A 221 8.40 -7.97 -13.49
C GLU A 221 8.64 -8.78 -14.75
N GLY A 222 9.42 -8.23 -15.68
CA GLY A 222 9.67 -8.91 -16.93
C GLY A 222 10.77 -8.24 -17.75
N VAL A 223 11.04 -8.81 -18.90
CA VAL A 223 12.06 -8.30 -19.83
C VAL A 223 11.41 -7.35 -20.82
N VAL A 224 11.96 -6.15 -20.94
CA VAL A 224 11.57 -5.21 -22.00
C VAL A 224 12.05 -5.77 -23.33
N VAL A 225 11.12 -6.05 -24.23
CA VAL A 225 11.41 -6.62 -25.55
C VAL A 225 11.16 -5.64 -26.70
N ALA A 226 10.45 -4.56 -26.46
CA ALA A 226 10.25 -3.50 -27.44
C ALA A 226 10.01 -2.15 -26.75
N ASN A 227 10.44 -1.10 -27.39
CA ASN A 227 10.16 0.28 -27.03
C ASN A 227 10.10 1.17 -28.29
N GLU A 228 10.04 2.48 -28.12
CA GLU A 228 10.02 3.44 -29.25
C GLU A 228 11.28 3.46 -30.10
N PHE A 229 12.40 2.87 -29.63
CA PHE A 229 13.67 2.83 -30.35
C PHE A 229 13.93 1.49 -31.02
N ALA A 230 13.45 0.39 -30.43
CA ALA A 230 13.72 -0.95 -30.93
C ALA A 230 12.62 -1.93 -30.56
N ASN A 231 12.40 -2.95 -31.39
CA ASN A 231 11.49 -4.04 -31.13
C ASN A 231 12.19 -5.38 -31.36
N LEU A 232 12.51 -6.06 -30.26
CA LEU A 232 13.12 -7.39 -30.25
C LEU A 232 12.07 -8.50 -30.15
N SER A 233 10.79 -8.16 -29.96
CA SER A 233 9.70 -9.11 -29.96
C SER A 233 9.32 -9.49 -31.39
N SER A 234 9.99 -10.47 -31.95
CA SER A 234 9.57 -11.06 -33.22
C SER A 234 8.29 -11.87 -33.03
N THR A 235 7.35 -11.73 -33.94
CA THR A 235 6.16 -12.58 -34.03
C THR A 235 6.44 -13.91 -34.71
N SER A 236 7.62 -14.12 -35.23
CA SER A 236 8.03 -15.34 -35.88
C SER A 236 9.14 -16.04 -35.08
N THR A 237 8.89 -17.22 -34.64
CA THR A 237 9.75 -18.25 -34.07
C THR A 237 11.04 -17.85 -33.33
N ASN A 238 11.43 -18.59 -32.31
CA ASN A 238 12.70 -18.48 -31.55
C ASN A 238 13.97 -18.33 -32.42
N SER A 239 13.93 -18.67 -33.71
CA SER A 239 15.04 -18.54 -34.64
C SER A 239 15.34 -17.09 -35.01
N ASP A 240 14.38 -16.16 -34.92
CA ASP A 240 14.56 -14.78 -35.31
C ASP A 240 15.23 -13.94 -34.22
N TYR A 241 15.00 -14.30 -32.95
CA TYR A 241 15.77 -13.78 -31.82
C TYR A 241 17.27 -14.06 -31.96
N ALA A 242 17.62 -15.27 -32.39
CA ALA A 242 19.00 -15.68 -32.61
C ALA A 242 19.66 -14.96 -33.81
N LYS A 243 18.86 -14.43 -34.73
CA LYS A 243 19.33 -13.70 -35.93
C LYS A 243 19.36 -12.19 -35.75
N GLY A 244 18.95 -11.67 -34.57
CA GLY A 244 18.94 -10.22 -34.32
C GLY A 244 17.96 -9.45 -35.22
N VAL A 245 16.88 -10.08 -35.64
CA VAL A 245 15.84 -9.42 -36.44
C VAL A 245 15.08 -8.44 -35.55
N VAL A 246 15.23 -7.17 -35.82
CA VAL A 246 14.56 -6.07 -35.15
C VAL A 246 13.27 -5.78 -35.90
N GLY A 247 12.13 -5.95 -35.23
CA GLY A 247 10.81 -5.54 -35.72
C GLY A 247 10.65 -4.01 -35.74
N SER A 248 9.52 -3.52 -36.23
CA SER A 248 9.20 -2.09 -36.14
C SER A 248 9.14 -1.63 -34.70
N ALA A 249 9.75 -0.49 -34.40
CA ALA A 249 9.67 0.16 -33.12
C ALA A 249 8.20 0.45 -32.75
N LEU A 250 7.91 0.56 -31.45
CA LEU A 250 6.59 0.95 -30.98
C LEU A 250 6.40 2.46 -31.15
N ASP A 251 5.16 2.91 -31.01
CA ASP A 251 4.85 4.34 -30.95
C ASP A 251 5.59 4.99 -29.79
N GLU A 252 5.83 6.30 -29.90
CA GLU A 252 6.44 7.11 -28.82
C GLU A 252 5.74 6.88 -27.49
N GLY A 253 6.52 6.69 -26.45
CA GLY A 253 6.02 6.43 -25.10
C GLY A 253 5.39 5.04 -24.91
N LYS A 254 5.64 4.07 -25.77
CA LYS A 254 5.19 2.68 -25.59
C LYS A 254 6.36 1.76 -25.28
N THR A 255 6.12 0.85 -24.35
CA THR A 255 7.06 -0.22 -23.98
C THR A 255 6.34 -1.54 -23.90
N LYS A 256 6.95 -2.59 -24.43
CA LYS A 256 6.43 -3.95 -24.39
C LYS A 256 7.29 -4.80 -23.46
N VAL A 257 6.64 -5.35 -22.45
CA VAL A 257 7.28 -6.22 -21.46
C VAL A 257 6.76 -7.63 -21.64
N VAL A 258 7.67 -8.59 -21.68
CA VAL A 258 7.35 -10.02 -21.68
C VAL A 258 7.70 -10.60 -20.35
N ILE A 259 6.72 -11.24 -19.73
CA ILE A 259 6.87 -12.03 -18.51
C ILE A 259 6.81 -13.49 -18.92
N THR A 260 7.85 -14.22 -18.58
CA THR A 260 7.91 -15.66 -18.78
C THR A 260 7.76 -16.36 -17.44
N ASN A 261 6.72 -17.17 -17.29
CA ASN A 261 6.48 -17.96 -16.10
C ASN A 261 6.41 -19.44 -16.53
N GLY A 262 7.57 -20.12 -16.53
CA GLY A 262 7.67 -21.45 -17.12
C GLY A 262 7.44 -21.41 -18.64
N ASP A 263 6.51 -22.20 -19.14
CA ASP A 263 6.15 -22.26 -20.56
C ASP A 263 5.13 -21.17 -20.97
N ASP A 264 4.55 -20.46 -20.00
CA ASP A 264 3.57 -19.41 -20.26
C ASP A 264 4.28 -18.04 -20.44
N GLN A 265 3.94 -17.35 -21.52
CA GLN A 265 4.36 -15.98 -21.77
C GLN A 265 3.18 -15.03 -21.71
N LYS A 266 3.28 -14.00 -20.88
CA LYS A 266 2.31 -12.90 -20.84
C LYS A 266 2.96 -11.62 -21.35
N VAL A 267 2.30 -10.95 -22.26
CA VAL A 267 2.82 -9.76 -22.91
C VAL A 267 2.00 -8.56 -22.49
N TYR A 268 2.67 -7.54 -21.99
CA TYR A 268 2.05 -6.26 -21.63
C TYR A 268 2.61 -5.16 -22.54
N THR A 269 1.72 -4.28 -23.01
CA THR A 269 2.13 -3.04 -23.67
C THR A 269 1.81 -1.90 -22.72
N LEU A 270 2.85 -1.26 -22.23
CA LEU A 270 2.78 -0.18 -21.24
C LEU A 270 3.00 1.17 -21.95
N SER A 271 2.41 2.22 -21.42
CA SER A 271 2.74 3.59 -21.77
C SER A 271 3.82 4.08 -20.81
N LEU A 272 4.79 4.87 -21.27
CA LEU A 272 5.86 5.43 -20.42
C LEU A 272 5.37 6.26 -19.25
N ILE A 273 4.09 6.67 -19.27
CA ILE A 273 3.44 7.34 -18.14
C ILE A 273 3.21 6.37 -16.95
N HIS A 274 3.48 5.07 -17.12
CA HIS A 274 3.20 4.02 -16.14
C HIS A 274 4.39 3.10 -15.83
N ILE A 275 5.59 3.52 -16.21
CA ILE A 275 6.83 2.76 -15.94
C ILE A 275 7.65 3.47 -14.86
#